data_da88d4a0ef969daaa6836505966b6c18
#
_entry.id   da88d4a0ef969daaa6836505966b6c18
#
_cell.length_a   1.000
_cell.length_b   1.000
_cell.length_c   1.000
_cell.angle_alpha   90.00
_cell.angle_beta   90.00
_cell.angle_gamma   90.00
#
_symmetry.space_group_name_H-M   'P 1'
#
loop_
_entity.id
_entity.type
_entity.pdbx_description
1 polymer ?
#
loop_
_entity_poly.entity_id
_entity_poly.type
_entity_poly.pdbx_seq_one_letter_code
_entity_poly.pdbx_strand_id
1 'polypeptide(L)'
;MKIITSFKIAGLITACLFAAMPTKADIGAISFKTSAAGMNALETTIGSNQMTLETWLYIDNSTGFFASNMHNDKGFALGFDGWFKFQLDGASIWIDPTSWKENWTHIACVADGSQMIVYVNGEVAGTQENTTGYNTEADGKPLFLGTAPWGNPCNCKMADFRLWSVARTAEEIKNNYQKQVEPSATGLIKNFNFAEGNGDHTANLAEPEGNQAWCMGAIDTDYSWETVAQIPTNLRTENQTENSFDILWDGTDGNTWSVELSANGQVVDTKTRLTEKKASFSNLDKKD
;
A
#
# COMPACT_ATOMS: atom_id res chain seq x y z
N MET A 1 -9.96 6.77 -9.91
CA MET A 1 -9.47 6.04 -8.74
C MET A 1 -10.05 6.69 -7.49
N LYS A 2 -10.57 5.91 -6.57
CA LYS A 2 -11.21 6.38 -5.35
C LYS A 2 -10.25 6.10 -4.18
N ILE A 3 -9.61 7.13 -3.64
CA ILE A 3 -8.82 7.00 -2.41
C ILE A 3 -9.66 7.57 -1.28
N ILE A 4 -9.97 6.72 -0.30
CA ILE A 4 -10.79 7.12 0.85
C ILE A 4 -9.84 7.36 2.01
N THR A 5 -9.61 8.62 2.37
CA THR A 5 -8.95 8.99 3.61
C THR A 5 -9.98 9.66 4.51
N SER A 6 -10.25 9.06 5.65
CA SER A 6 -11.31 9.51 6.57
C SER A 6 -10.77 10.47 7.62
N PHE A 7 -11.38 11.63 7.76
CA PHE A 7 -11.14 12.57 8.88
C PHE A 7 -12.32 12.59 9.82
N LYS A 8 -12.06 12.46 11.12
CA LYS A 8 -13.07 12.76 12.14
C LYS A 8 -12.91 14.20 12.57
N ILE A 9 -13.89 15.03 12.25
CA ILE A 9 -14.04 16.36 12.83
C ILE A 9 -14.94 16.21 14.05
N ALA A 10 -14.65 16.94 15.13
CA ALA A 10 -15.45 16.88 16.35
C ALA A 10 -16.94 17.22 16.01
N GLY A 11 -17.80 16.19 15.99
CA GLY A 11 -19.20 16.30 15.59
C GLY A 11 -19.64 15.41 14.43
N LEU A 12 -18.97 14.26 14.19
CA LEU A 12 -19.40 13.18 13.27
C LEU A 12 -19.37 13.46 11.74
N ILE A 13 -18.58 14.38 11.24
CA ILE A 13 -18.37 14.51 9.79
C ILE A 13 -17.08 13.78 9.40
N THR A 14 -17.18 12.85 8.46
CA THR A 14 -16.03 12.17 7.86
C THR A 14 -15.83 12.71 6.44
N ALA A 15 -14.70 13.32 6.17
CA ALA A 15 -14.36 13.75 4.83
C ALA A 15 -13.54 12.68 4.12
N CYS A 16 -13.93 12.31 2.91
CA CYS A 16 -13.21 11.38 2.05
C CYS A 16 -12.69 12.14 0.83
N LEU A 17 -11.39 12.07 0.59
CA LEU A 17 -10.77 12.71 -0.57
C LEU A 17 -10.60 11.69 -1.70
N PHE A 18 -11.03 12.08 -2.88
CA PHE A 18 -10.83 11.32 -4.11
C PHE A 18 -9.87 12.09 -5.02
N ALA A 19 -8.82 11.44 -5.47
CA ALA A 19 -7.93 12.01 -6.47
C ALA A 19 -8.35 11.54 -7.87
N ALA A 20 -8.53 12.47 -8.79
CA ALA A 20 -8.62 12.14 -10.21
C ALA A 20 -7.22 11.88 -10.77
N MET A 21 -7.12 11.04 -11.81
CA MET A 21 -5.82 10.65 -12.39
C MET A 21 -4.98 11.87 -12.80
N PRO A 22 -3.71 11.94 -12.36
CA PRO A 22 -2.79 12.98 -12.78
C PRO A 22 -2.34 12.77 -14.23
N THR A 23 -1.94 13.85 -14.87
CA THR A 23 -1.29 13.82 -16.18
C THR A 23 0.19 13.40 -16.12
N LYS A 24 0.75 13.36 -14.91
CA LYS A 24 2.09 12.83 -14.62
C LYS A 24 2.10 12.24 -13.21
N ALA A 25 2.41 10.96 -13.11
CA ALA A 25 2.45 10.26 -11.82
C ALA A 25 3.84 10.35 -11.20
N ASP A 26 3.89 10.61 -9.90
CA ASP A 26 5.11 10.49 -9.10
C ASP A 26 5.28 9.05 -8.57
N ILE A 27 4.22 8.24 -8.63
CA ILE A 27 4.22 6.83 -8.25
C ILE A 27 3.63 6.04 -9.41
N GLY A 28 4.39 5.05 -9.90
CA GLY A 28 3.91 4.07 -10.83
C GLY A 28 3.22 2.90 -10.11
N ALA A 29 2.58 2.05 -10.88
CA ALA A 29 2.07 0.79 -10.40
C ALA A 29 2.26 -0.30 -11.46
N ILE A 30 2.28 -1.54 -10.99
CA ILE A 30 2.18 -2.71 -11.83
C ILE A 30 0.85 -3.42 -11.57
N SER A 31 0.18 -3.84 -12.64
CA SER A 31 -1.04 -4.64 -12.61
C SER A 31 -0.71 -6.07 -13.01
N PHE A 32 -0.97 -7.03 -12.14
CA PHE A 32 -0.87 -8.46 -12.41
C PHE A 32 -2.25 -8.98 -12.82
N LYS A 33 -2.37 -9.59 -14.01
CA LYS A 33 -3.67 -9.85 -14.66
C LYS A 33 -4.00 -11.34 -14.80
N THR A 34 -2.99 -12.19 -14.87
CA THR A 34 -3.18 -13.61 -15.17
C THR A 34 -2.39 -14.50 -14.23
N SER A 35 -2.59 -15.82 -14.37
CA SER A 35 -1.83 -16.84 -13.62
C SER A 35 -0.35 -16.95 -14.03
N ALA A 36 0.06 -16.31 -15.13
CA ALA A 36 1.46 -16.22 -15.55
C ALA A 36 2.16 -14.96 -15.04
N ALA A 37 1.39 -14.01 -14.48
CA ALA A 37 1.89 -12.73 -14.01
C ALA A 37 2.67 -12.86 -12.70
N GLY A 38 3.64 -11.97 -12.53
CA GLY A 38 4.41 -11.80 -11.32
C GLY A 38 5.74 -11.10 -11.60
N MET A 39 6.52 -10.90 -10.56
CA MET A 39 7.90 -10.43 -10.68
C MET A 39 8.83 -11.28 -9.80
N ASN A 40 10.05 -11.50 -10.28
CA ASN A 40 11.14 -12.04 -9.51
C ASN A 40 12.07 -10.89 -9.10
N ALA A 41 12.03 -10.52 -7.83
CA ALA A 41 12.85 -9.46 -7.25
C ALA A 41 14.21 -9.96 -6.73
N LEU A 42 14.68 -11.08 -7.28
CA LEU A 42 15.96 -11.74 -7.01
C LEU A 42 16.13 -12.13 -5.53
N GLU A 43 17.33 -12.58 -5.21
CA GLU A 43 17.68 -12.99 -3.86
C GLU A 43 17.48 -11.85 -2.86
N THR A 44 16.98 -12.22 -1.68
CA THR A 44 16.65 -11.26 -0.64
C THR A 44 17.16 -11.76 0.70
N THR A 45 17.92 -10.94 1.40
CA THR A 45 18.47 -11.23 2.72
C THR A 45 17.96 -10.18 3.71
N ILE A 46 17.26 -10.62 4.74
CA ILE A 46 16.79 -9.77 5.82
C ILE A 46 17.83 -9.71 6.95
N GLY A 47 18.48 -10.85 7.26
CA GLY A 47 19.60 -10.92 8.19
C GLY A 47 19.23 -10.80 9.67
N SER A 48 17.93 -10.77 10.00
CA SER A 48 17.43 -10.69 11.38
C SER A 48 16.07 -11.39 11.51
N ASN A 49 15.61 -11.58 12.74
CA ASN A 49 14.25 -12.08 12.99
C ASN A 49 13.18 -10.98 12.94
N GLN A 50 13.56 -9.76 12.62
CA GLN A 50 12.66 -8.61 12.45
C GLN A 50 12.54 -8.26 10.98
N MET A 51 11.36 -7.84 10.56
CA MET A 51 11.11 -7.31 9.22
C MET A 51 9.90 -6.42 9.18
N THR A 52 9.84 -5.60 8.14
CA THR A 52 8.62 -4.89 7.74
C THR A 52 8.49 -4.97 6.23
N LEU A 53 7.30 -5.28 5.76
CA LEU A 53 6.91 -5.17 4.36
C LEU A 53 5.77 -4.16 4.26
N GLU A 54 5.90 -3.19 3.35
CA GLU A 54 4.88 -2.17 3.09
C GLU A 54 4.59 -2.10 1.60
N THR A 55 3.33 -1.94 1.23
CA THR A 55 2.93 -1.70 -0.17
C THR A 55 1.52 -1.14 -0.26
N TRP A 56 1.22 -0.43 -1.33
CA TRP A 56 -0.14 -0.12 -1.74
C TRP A 56 -0.67 -1.23 -2.64
N LEU A 57 -1.87 -1.71 -2.34
CA LEU A 57 -2.58 -2.71 -3.14
C LEU A 57 -3.94 -2.18 -3.59
N TYR A 58 -4.29 -2.55 -4.81
CA TYR A 58 -5.65 -2.48 -5.32
C TYR A 58 -6.06 -3.89 -5.71
N ILE A 59 -7.11 -4.43 -5.09
CA ILE A 59 -7.58 -5.80 -5.30
C ILE A 59 -8.99 -5.80 -5.87
N ASP A 60 -9.19 -6.62 -6.92
CA ASP A 60 -10.53 -6.89 -7.48
C ASP A 60 -11.17 -8.12 -6.82
N ASN A 61 -10.33 -9.06 -6.40
CA ASN A 61 -10.75 -10.28 -5.71
C ASN A 61 -9.85 -10.56 -4.50
N SER A 62 -10.19 -11.58 -3.69
CA SER A 62 -9.48 -11.92 -2.46
C SER A 62 -8.85 -13.31 -2.57
N THR A 63 -8.06 -13.55 -3.64
CA THR A 63 -7.36 -14.82 -3.87
C THR A 63 -5.95 -14.61 -4.36
N GLY A 64 -5.05 -15.58 -4.05
CA GLY A 64 -3.67 -15.61 -4.52
C GLY A 64 -2.70 -14.80 -3.67
N PHE A 65 -1.41 -14.94 -3.97
CA PHE A 65 -0.32 -14.29 -3.26
C PHE A 65 0.20 -13.07 -4.03
N PHE A 66 0.55 -12.03 -3.31
CA PHE A 66 1.10 -10.80 -3.90
C PHE A 66 2.55 -10.51 -3.49
N ALA A 67 3.06 -11.15 -2.43
CA ALA A 67 4.48 -11.10 -2.07
C ALA A 67 4.90 -12.33 -1.27
N SER A 68 6.03 -12.95 -1.62
CA SER A 68 6.55 -14.08 -0.87
C SER A 68 8.03 -14.35 -1.20
N ASN A 69 8.82 -14.64 -0.14
CA ASN A 69 10.14 -15.29 -0.28
C ASN A 69 10.14 -16.66 0.41
N MET A 70 8.97 -17.22 0.70
CA MET A 70 8.86 -18.46 1.46
C MET A 70 9.50 -19.64 0.73
N HIS A 71 10.31 -20.38 1.44
CA HIS A 71 10.97 -21.61 0.97
C HIS A 71 10.99 -22.65 2.09
N ASN A 72 10.48 -23.86 1.83
CA ASN A 72 10.35 -24.93 2.82
C ASN A 72 9.67 -24.45 4.14
N ASP A 73 8.56 -23.73 4.01
CA ASP A 73 7.80 -23.13 5.10
C ASP A 73 8.55 -22.07 5.94
N LYS A 74 9.73 -21.63 5.50
CA LYS A 74 10.50 -20.55 6.10
C LYS A 74 10.36 -19.26 5.29
N GLY A 75 10.47 -18.11 5.95
CA GLY A 75 10.26 -16.81 5.33
C GLY A 75 8.81 -16.33 5.46
N PHE A 76 8.37 -15.48 4.54
CA PHE A 76 7.02 -14.89 4.58
C PHE A 76 6.23 -15.16 3.30
N ALA A 77 4.90 -15.17 3.45
CA ALA A 77 3.97 -15.12 2.34
C ALA A 77 2.76 -14.22 2.69
N LEU A 78 2.42 -13.32 1.77
CA LEU A 78 1.29 -12.40 1.87
C LEU A 78 0.37 -12.62 0.70
N GLY A 79 -0.91 -12.78 1.00
CA GLY A 79 -1.91 -13.08 -0.03
C GLY A 79 -3.31 -13.14 0.52
N PHE A 80 -4.19 -13.75 -0.27
CA PHE A 80 -5.60 -13.86 0.01
C PHE A 80 -6.09 -15.31 -0.20
N ASP A 81 -6.94 -15.73 0.71
CA ASP A 81 -7.74 -16.96 0.60
C ASP A 81 -9.15 -16.65 1.19
N GLY A 82 -9.88 -15.76 0.47
CA GLY A 82 -11.08 -15.10 0.98
C GLY A 82 -10.77 -14.02 2.02
N TRP A 83 -9.82 -14.25 2.88
CA TRP A 83 -9.25 -13.32 3.87
C TRP A 83 -7.84 -12.92 3.49
N PHE A 84 -7.41 -11.73 3.86
CA PHE A 84 -5.99 -11.37 3.80
C PHE A 84 -5.21 -12.21 4.79
N LYS A 85 -4.09 -12.74 4.35
CA LYS A 85 -3.19 -13.58 5.14
C LYS A 85 -1.78 -13.02 5.13
N PHE A 86 -1.23 -12.75 6.31
CA PHE A 86 0.19 -12.60 6.54
C PHE A 86 0.70 -13.87 7.23
N GLN A 87 1.49 -14.65 6.52
CA GLN A 87 2.09 -15.88 7.03
C GLN A 87 3.59 -15.69 7.24
N LEU A 88 4.09 -16.16 8.37
CA LEU A 88 5.48 -16.11 8.77
C LEU A 88 5.81 -17.35 9.58
N ASP A 89 6.70 -18.22 9.05
CA ASP A 89 7.23 -19.43 9.73
C ASP A 89 6.16 -20.25 10.49
N GLY A 90 5.05 -20.55 9.82
CA GLY A 90 3.95 -21.34 10.38
C GLY A 90 2.89 -20.56 11.14
N ALA A 91 3.14 -19.34 11.61
CA ALA A 91 2.14 -18.46 12.18
C ALA A 91 1.42 -17.65 11.08
N SER A 92 0.17 -17.22 11.34
CA SER A 92 -0.60 -16.43 10.37
C SER A 92 -1.55 -15.47 11.05
N ILE A 93 -1.62 -14.24 10.53
CA ILE A 93 -2.70 -13.29 10.83
C ILE A 93 -3.68 -13.30 9.67
N TRP A 94 -4.97 -13.25 9.99
CA TRP A 94 -6.07 -13.20 9.04
C TRP A 94 -6.90 -11.96 9.27
N ILE A 95 -7.10 -11.14 8.20
CA ILE A 95 -7.86 -9.88 8.25
C ILE A 95 -8.94 -9.92 7.16
N ASP A 96 -10.15 -9.44 7.48
CA ASP A 96 -11.22 -9.27 6.50
C ASP A 96 -10.88 -8.13 5.52
N PRO A 97 -10.69 -8.42 4.22
CA PRO A 97 -10.33 -7.43 3.23
C PRO A 97 -11.54 -6.79 2.55
N THR A 98 -12.76 -6.98 3.05
CA THR A 98 -13.99 -6.54 2.35
C THR A 98 -13.99 -5.04 2.03
N SER A 99 -13.46 -4.21 2.93
CA SER A 99 -13.34 -2.76 2.73
C SER A 99 -12.19 -2.35 1.79
N TRP A 100 -11.32 -3.30 1.41
CA TRP A 100 -10.15 -3.01 0.54
C TRP A 100 -10.48 -3.17 -0.94
N LYS A 101 -11.51 -3.95 -1.27
CA LYS A 101 -11.90 -4.23 -2.66
C LYS A 101 -12.17 -2.95 -3.42
N GLU A 102 -11.62 -2.88 -4.64
CA GLU A 102 -11.74 -1.72 -5.55
C GLU A 102 -11.26 -0.39 -4.95
N ASN A 103 -10.41 -0.47 -3.91
CA ASN A 103 -9.79 0.69 -3.29
C ASN A 103 -8.28 0.48 -3.15
N TRP A 104 -7.49 1.52 -3.42
CA TRP A 104 -6.10 1.51 -3.03
C TRP A 104 -5.98 1.50 -1.51
N THR A 105 -5.34 0.48 -0.97
CA THR A 105 -5.17 0.26 0.46
C THR A 105 -3.69 0.07 0.77
N HIS A 106 -3.16 0.84 1.69
CA HIS A 106 -1.81 0.60 2.21
C HIS A 106 -1.84 -0.52 3.23
N ILE A 107 -0.94 -1.48 3.07
CA ILE A 107 -0.74 -2.59 3.99
C ILE A 107 0.70 -2.55 4.46
N ALA A 108 0.90 -2.63 5.78
CA ALA A 108 2.20 -2.89 6.35
C ALA A 108 2.14 -4.13 7.26
N CYS A 109 3.09 -5.03 7.08
CA CYS A 109 3.23 -6.28 7.83
C CYS A 109 4.55 -6.26 8.57
N VAL A 110 4.49 -6.30 9.89
CA VAL A 110 5.65 -6.20 10.78
C VAL A 110 5.83 -7.50 11.53
N ALA A 111 7.06 -8.00 11.61
CA ALA A 111 7.51 -8.97 12.59
C ALA A 111 8.57 -8.31 13.48
N ASP A 112 8.35 -8.23 14.78
CA ASP A 112 9.27 -7.56 15.72
C ASP A 112 10.11 -8.53 16.55
N GLY A 113 9.96 -9.85 16.31
CA GLY A 113 10.62 -10.91 17.05
C GLY A 113 9.83 -11.39 18.28
N SER A 114 8.69 -10.76 18.58
CA SER A 114 7.76 -11.18 19.64
C SER A 114 6.34 -11.34 19.11
N GLN A 115 5.97 -10.60 18.11
CA GLN A 115 4.65 -10.62 17.49
C GLN A 115 4.71 -10.25 16.01
N MET A 116 3.64 -10.61 15.32
CA MET A 116 3.29 -10.14 14.00
C MET A 116 2.22 -9.07 14.12
N ILE A 117 2.32 -7.99 13.33
CA ILE A 117 1.36 -6.89 13.34
C ILE A 117 1.00 -6.55 11.89
N VAL A 118 -0.27 -6.37 11.61
CA VAL A 118 -0.76 -5.86 10.32
C VAL A 118 -1.34 -4.48 10.54
N TYR A 119 -0.88 -3.54 9.72
CA TYR A 119 -1.42 -2.19 9.64
C TYR A 119 -2.14 -2.01 8.31
N VAL A 120 -3.28 -1.33 8.36
CA VAL A 120 -4.08 -0.93 7.20
C VAL A 120 -4.23 0.58 7.23
N ASN A 121 -3.75 1.26 6.17
CA ASN A 121 -3.76 2.72 6.07
C ASN A 121 -3.17 3.42 7.32
N GLY A 122 -2.06 2.85 7.84
CA GLY A 122 -1.34 3.39 9.00
C GLY A 122 -1.92 3.04 10.38
N GLU A 123 -3.03 2.32 10.45
CA GLU A 123 -3.67 1.92 11.72
C GLU A 123 -3.57 0.40 11.93
N VAL A 124 -3.41 -0.04 13.18
CA VAL A 124 -3.34 -1.48 13.51
C VAL A 124 -4.65 -2.17 13.18
N ALA A 125 -4.58 -3.19 12.33
CA ALA A 125 -5.71 -4.02 11.94
C ALA A 125 -5.73 -5.39 12.64
N GLY A 126 -4.56 -5.91 13.02
CA GLY A 126 -4.46 -7.16 13.75
C GLY A 126 -3.07 -7.43 14.31
N THR A 127 -3.02 -8.26 15.35
CA THR A 127 -1.77 -8.71 15.98
C THR A 127 -1.85 -10.21 16.28
N GLN A 128 -0.70 -10.87 16.23
CA GLN A 128 -0.54 -12.29 16.56
C GLN A 128 0.79 -12.48 17.27
N GLU A 129 0.80 -13.15 18.42
CA GLU A 129 2.05 -13.54 19.08
C GLU A 129 2.87 -14.45 18.16
N ASN A 130 4.13 -14.12 17.98
CA ASN A 130 5.11 -14.90 17.23
C ASN A 130 6.52 -14.57 17.73
N THR A 131 7.04 -15.40 18.63
CA THR A 131 8.35 -15.21 19.24
C THR A 131 9.53 -15.66 18.37
N THR A 132 9.25 -16.30 17.22
CA THR A 132 10.28 -16.70 16.26
C THR A 132 10.66 -15.52 15.36
N GLY A 133 9.68 -14.71 14.99
CA GLY A 133 9.85 -13.65 13.99
C GLY A 133 10.10 -14.21 12.60
N TYR A 134 10.79 -13.44 11.76
CA TYR A 134 11.24 -13.89 10.44
C TYR A 134 12.35 -14.94 10.59
N ASN A 135 12.24 -16.02 9.82
CA ASN A 135 13.23 -17.09 9.84
C ASN A 135 14.29 -16.86 8.75
N THR A 136 15.53 -16.62 9.17
CA THR A 136 16.67 -16.34 8.29
C THR A 136 17.12 -17.53 7.44
N GLU A 137 16.58 -18.74 7.61
CA GLU A 137 16.77 -19.83 6.67
C GLU A 137 16.20 -19.54 5.27
N ALA A 138 15.30 -18.56 5.17
CA ALA A 138 14.80 -18.03 3.90
C ALA A 138 15.68 -16.92 3.29
N ASP A 139 16.73 -16.47 3.95
CA ASP A 139 17.68 -15.53 3.39
C ASP A 139 18.39 -16.12 2.16
N GLY A 140 18.69 -15.26 1.18
CA GLY A 140 19.23 -15.68 -0.11
C GLY A 140 18.22 -16.38 -1.02
N LYS A 141 16.93 -16.44 -0.66
CA LYS A 141 15.88 -16.95 -1.55
C LYS A 141 15.26 -15.81 -2.35
N PRO A 142 14.77 -16.09 -3.57
CA PRO A 142 14.11 -15.10 -4.38
C PRO A 142 12.85 -14.54 -3.72
N LEU A 143 12.66 -13.24 -3.81
CA LEU A 143 11.42 -12.57 -3.49
C LEU A 143 10.54 -12.51 -4.76
N PHE A 144 9.30 -12.98 -4.65
CA PHE A 144 8.30 -12.87 -5.71
C PHE A 144 7.26 -11.82 -5.35
N LEU A 145 6.87 -11.00 -6.33
CA LEU A 145 5.78 -10.04 -6.24
C LEU A 145 4.67 -10.44 -7.20
N GLY A 146 3.40 -10.20 -6.84
CA GLY A 146 2.23 -10.61 -7.60
C GLY A 146 1.94 -12.12 -7.56
N THR A 147 2.85 -12.92 -6.98
CA THR A 147 2.74 -14.39 -6.90
C THR A 147 3.55 -14.92 -5.73
N ALA A 148 3.63 -16.24 -5.61
CA ALA A 148 4.51 -16.97 -4.68
C ALA A 148 5.45 -17.95 -5.43
N PRO A 149 6.51 -18.50 -4.79
CA PRO A 149 7.41 -19.45 -5.40
C PRO A 149 6.73 -20.72 -5.97
N TRP A 150 5.58 -21.08 -5.42
CA TRP A 150 4.77 -22.23 -5.86
C TRP A 150 3.64 -21.85 -6.82
N GLY A 151 3.60 -20.58 -7.28
CA GLY A 151 2.52 -20.03 -8.08
C GLY A 151 1.35 -19.48 -7.23
N ASN A 152 0.13 -19.51 -7.76
CA ASN A 152 -1.08 -18.93 -7.19
C ASN A 152 -1.01 -17.40 -7.08
N PRO A 153 -0.89 -16.70 -8.22
CA PRO A 153 -0.76 -15.25 -8.26
C PRO A 153 -2.03 -14.53 -7.81
N CYS A 154 -1.83 -13.36 -7.23
CA CYS A 154 -2.89 -12.43 -6.94
C CYS A 154 -3.20 -11.57 -8.17
N ASN A 155 -4.49 -11.52 -8.57
CA ASN A 155 -4.95 -10.56 -9.56
C ASN A 155 -5.12 -9.20 -8.88
N CYS A 156 -4.07 -8.39 -8.87
CA CYS A 156 -4.01 -7.16 -8.11
C CYS A 156 -3.12 -6.11 -8.80
N LYS A 157 -3.23 -4.86 -8.34
CA LYS A 157 -2.28 -3.81 -8.68
C LYS A 157 -1.45 -3.48 -7.46
N MET A 158 -0.17 -3.23 -7.68
CA MET A 158 0.79 -2.93 -6.63
C MET A 158 1.52 -1.62 -6.93
N ALA A 159 1.71 -0.81 -5.90
CA ALA A 159 2.49 0.42 -5.96
C ALA A 159 3.33 0.58 -4.70
N ASP A 160 4.49 1.22 -4.83
CA ASP A 160 5.37 1.58 -3.72
C ASP A 160 5.65 0.42 -2.75
N PHE A 161 6.27 -0.63 -3.29
CA PHE A 161 6.67 -1.79 -2.48
C PHE A 161 7.95 -1.49 -1.72
N ARG A 162 7.96 -1.77 -0.41
CA ARG A 162 9.11 -1.58 0.48
C ARG A 162 9.31 -2.80 1.36
N LEU A 163 10.54 -3.27 1.46
CA LEU A 163 10.94 -4.31 2.39
C LEU A 163 12.09 -3.82 3.26
N TRP A 164 11.94 -4.00 4.57
CA TRP A 164 12.87 -3.55 5.60
C TRP A 164 13.40 -4.73 6.39
N SER A 165 14.67 -4.67 6.76
CA SER A 165 15.33 -5.62 7.67
C SER A 165 15.12 -5.28 9.16
N VAL A 166 14.22 -4.39 9.47
CA VAL A 166 13.88 -3.91 10.82
C VAL A 166 12.37 -3.92 11.03
N ALA A 167 11.94 -4.05 12.27
CA ALA A 167 10.56 -3.82 12.66
C ALA A 167 10.30 -2.31 12.75
N ARG A 168 9.47 -1.77 11.85
CA ARG A 168 9.06 -0.38 11.91
C ARG A 168 8.00 -0.16 12.99
N THR A 169 8.10 0.94 13.69
CA THR A 169 7.14 1.34 14.71
C THR A 169 5.81 1.80 14.10
N ALA A 170 4.73 1.75 14.88
CA ALA A 170 3.43 2.27 14.47
C ALA A 170 3.49 3.75 14.04
N GLU A 171 4.30 4.55 14.74
CA GLU A 171 4.49 5.96 14.41
C GLU A 171 5.21 6.16 13.08
N GLU A 172 6.26 5.38 12.81
CA GLU A 172 6.98 5.43 11.53
C GLU A 172 6.08 5.02 10.36
N ILE A 173 5.28 3.96 10.51
CA ILE A 173 4.32 3.52 9.50
C ILE A 173 3.27 4.61 9.27
N LYS A 174 2.63 5.09 10.33
CA LYS A 174 1.59 6.12 10.27
C LYS A 174 2.06 7.43 9.63
N ASN A 175 3.29 7.84 9.93
CA ASN A 175 3.85 9.09 9.42
C ASN A 175 4.39 8.98 7.98
N ASN A 176 4.64 7.76 7.47
CA ASN A 176 5.35 7.57 6.20
C ASN A 176 4.58 6.76 5.14
N TYR A 177 3.44 6.15 5.45
CA TYR A 177 2.72 5.31 4.47
C TYR A 177 2.22 6.08 3.25
N GLN A 178 2.06 7.41 3.35
CA GLN A 178 1.66 8.29 2.25
C GLN A 178 2.82 9.09 1.65
N LYS A 179 4.07 8.78 2.02
CA LYS A 179 5.25 9.51 1.57
C LYS A 179 6.23 8.54 0.93
N GLN A 180 6.96 9.00 -0.06
CA GLN A 180 8.15 8.28 -0.49
C GLN A 180 9.19 8.29 0.63
N VAL A 181 9.91 7.20 0.75
CA VAL A 181 11.02 7.07 1.70
C VAL A 181 12.34 7.34 0.99
N GLU A 182 13.30 7.86 1.73
CA GLU A 182 14.65 8.04 1.19
C GLU A 182 15.25 6.66 0.84
N PRO A 183 15.82 6.48 -0.36
CA PRO A 183 16.42 5.22 -0.78
C PRO A 183 17.50 4.71 0.18
N SER A 184 18.20 5.61 0.87
CA SER A 184 19.24 5.31 1.86
C SER A 184 18.71 5.11 3.29
N ALA A 185 17.39 4.99 3.48
CA ALA A 185 16.80 4.85 4.82
C ALA A 185 17.32 3.58 5.51
N THR A 186 17.68 3.70 6.77
CA THR A 186 18.27 2.61 7.55
C THR A 186 17.33 1.39 7.60
N GLY A 187 17.85 0.24 7.19
CA GLY A 187 17.12 -1.02 7.16
C GLY A 187 16.24 -1.24 5.94
N LEU A 188 16.12 -0.27 5.02
CA LEU A 188 15.44 -0.47 3.74
C LEU A 188 16.31 -1.33 2.82
N ILE A 189 15.78 -2.47 2.36
CA ILE A 189 16.53 -3.41 1.50
C ILE A 189 15.93 -3.58 0.11
N LYS A 190 14.62 -3.35 -0.03
CA LYS A 190 13.95 -3.29 -1.34
C LYS A 190 13.01 -2.09 -1.36
N ASN A 191 13.05 -1.34 -2.46
CA ASN A 191 12.14 -0.23 -2.71
C ASN A 191 11.83 -0.16 -4.21
N PHE A 192 10.63 -0.59 -4.60
CA PHE A 192 10.15 -0.56 -5.97
C PHE A 192 9.00 0.45 -6.07
N ASN A 193 9.23 1.56 -6.74
CA ASN A 193 8.20 2.58 -6.95
C ASN A 193 7.42 2.39 -8.25
N PHE A 194 7.83 1.43 -9.11
CA PHE A 194 7.19 1.08 -10.38
C PHE A 194 6.99 2.27 -11.34
N ALA A 195 7.86 3.27 -11.25
CA ALA A 195 7.73 4.51 -12.01
C ALA A 195 8.22 4.42 -13.47
N GLU A 196 8.80 3.28 -13.87
CA GLU A 196 9.32 3.05 -15.22
C GLU A 196 8.22 3.17 -16.29
N GLY A 197 7.00 2.72 -16.00
CA GLY A 197 5.84 2.83 -16.87
C GLY A 197 5.90 1.98 -18.13
N ASN A 198 6.97 1.21 -18.34
CA ASN A 198 7.17 0.30 -19.49
C ASN A 198 8.34 -0.66 -19.20
N GLY A 199 8.52 -1.64 -20.11
CA GLY A 199 9.62 -2.59 -20.01
C GLY A 199 9.27 -3.82 -19.19
N ASP A 200 10.28 -4.60 -18.86
CA ASP A 200 10.19 -5.91 -18.23
C ASP A 200 10.80 -5.97 -16.81
N HIS A 201 11.17 -4.84 -16.25
CA HIS A 201 11.76 -4.77 -14.90
C HIS A 201 11.50 -3.42 -14.22
N THR A 202 11.72 -3.38 -12.91
CA THR A 202 11.76 -2.15 -12.10
C THR A 202 13.04 -2.12 -11.27
N ALA A 203 13.62 -0.94 -11.10
CA ALA A 203 14.83 -0.75 -10.32
C ALA A 203 14.54 -0.86 -8.82
N ASN A 204 15.45 -1.47 -8.06
CA ASN A 204 15.47 -1.36 -6.62
C ASN A 204 16.10 -0.03 -6.21
N LEU A 205 15.32 0.93 -5.76
CA LEU A 205 15.83 2.26 -5.38
C LEU A 205 16.73 2.22 -4.13
N ALA A 206 16.55 1.22 -3.24
CA ALA A 206 17.39 1.05 -2.06
C ALA A 206 18.81 0.55 -2.43
N GLU A 207 18.94 -0.15 -3.56
CA GLU A 207 20.19 -0.72 -4.05
C GLU A 207 20.19 -0.74 -5.59
N PRO A 208 20.42 0.41 -6.26
CA PRO A 208 20.21 0.54 -7.71
C PRO A 208 21.11 -0.32 -8.58
N GLU A 209 22.31 -0.69 -8.10
CA GLU A 209 23.27 -1.44 -8.90
C GLU A 209 22.98 -2.96 -8.83
N GLY A 210 22.28 -3.47 -9.86
CA GLY A 210 22.17 -4.92 -10.12
C GLY A 210 21.06 -5.66 -9.38
N ASN A 211 20.17 -4.98 -8.65
CA ASN A 211 19.15 -5.62 -7.82
C ASN A 211 17.73 -5.20 -8.25
N GLN A 212 17.37 -5.56 -9.48
CA GLN A 212 16.09 -5.23 -10.10
C GLN A 212 15.04 -6.31 -9.80
N ALA A 213 13.75 -5.99 -9.97
CA ALA A 213 12.69 -6.97 -10.06
C ALA A 213 12.27 -7.15 -11.53
N TRP A 214 12.28 -8.41 -12.00
CA TRP A 214 11.99 -8.76 -13.38
C TRP A 214 10.59 -9.32 -13.51
N CYS A 215 9.83 -8.78 -14.47
CA CYS A 215 8.49 -9.25 -14.78
C CYS A 215 8.52 -10.66 -15.36
N MET A 216 7.56 -11.46 -14.97
CA MET A 216 7.24 -12.76 -15.52
C MET A 216 5.95 -12.65 -16.34
N GLY A 217 5.92 -13.37 -17.46
CA GLY A 217 4.79 -13.28 -18.41
C GLY A 217 5.00 -12.21 -19.49
N ALA A 218 3.95 -11.95 -20.24
CA ALA A 218 3.96 -11.02 -21.38
C ALA A 218 3.34 -9.67 -21.00
N ILE A 219 4.02 -8.58 -21.40
CA ILE A 219 3.51 -7.22 -21.23
C ILE A 219 2.13 -7.07 -21.88
N ASP A 220 1.26 -6.26 -21.28
CA ASP A 220 -0.12 -5.98 -21.65
C ASP A 220 -1.08 -7.18 -21.57
N THR A 221 -0.58 -8.41 -21.65
CA THR A 221 -1.36 -9.64 -21.49
C THR A 221 -1.38 -10.11 -20.06
N ASP A 222 -0.22 -10.38 -19.48
CA ASP A 222 -0.07 -10.93 -18.14
C ASP A 222 0.11 -9.84 -17.09
N TYR A 223 0.84 -8.80 -17.45
CA TYR A 223 1.00 -7.61 -16.60
C TYR A 223 0.94 -6.32 -17.44
N SER A 224 0.67 -5.20 -16.78
CA SER A 224 0.79 -3.88 -17.38
C SER A 224 1.30 -2.86 -16.37
N TRP A 225 2.02 -1.87 -16.89
CA TRP A 225 2.39 -0.70 -16.12
C TRP A 225 1.21 0.27 -16.08
N GLU A 226 0.97 0.83 -14.91
CA GLU A 226 -0.11 1.79 -14.71
C GLU A 226 0.42 3.03 -14.02
N THR A 227 -0.19 4.15 -14.37
CA THR A 227 0.00 5.40 -13.64
C THR A 227 -1.04 5.44 -12.53
N VAL A 228 -0.63 5.45 -11.27
CA VAL A 228 -1.57 5.69 -10.19
C VAL A 228 -1.76 7.18 -9.97
N ALA A 229 -2.97 7.57 -9.64
CA ALA A 229 -3.22 8.91 -9.15
C ALA A 229 -2.42 9.13 -7.87
N GLN A 230 -1.80 10.30 -7.76
CA GLN A 230 -1.13 10.66 -6.52
C GLN A 230 -2.06 10.53 -5.32
N ILE A 231 -1.54 9.94 -4.27
CA ILE A 231 -2.21 9.92 -2.98
C ILE A 231 -2.04 11.33 -2.39
N PRO A 232 -3.12 12.03 -2.10
CA PRO A 232 -3.00 13.32 -1.42
C PRO A 232 -2.39 13.09 -0.04
N THR A 233 -1.35 13.85 0.27
CA THR A 233 -0.65 13.77 1.55
C THR A 233 -0.97 14.98 2.41
N ASN A 234 -0.61 14.94 3.70
CA ASN A 234 -0.76 16.04 4.63
C ASN A 234 -2.17 16.67 4.61
N LEU A 235 -3.20 15.82 4.61
CA LEU A 235 -4.57 16.32 4.71
C LEU A 235 -4.75 17.04 6.04
N ARG A 236 -5.27 18.26 5.95
CA ARG A 236 -5.52 19.11 7.11
C ARG A 236 -6.77 19.94 6.92
N THR A 237 -7.36 20.38 8.01
CA THR A 237 -8.51 21.30 8.01
C THR A 237 -8.08 22.67 8.46
N GLU A 238 -8.63 23.71 7.82
CA GLU A 238 -8.45 25.11 8.19
C GLU A 238 -9.81 25.84 8.18
N ASN A 239 -9.84 27.05 8.72
CA ASN A 239 -11.02 27.93 8.71
C ASN A 239 -12.29 27.26 9.28
N GLN A 240 -12.12 26.41 10.29
CA GLN A 240 -13.23 25.67 10.87
C GLN A 240 -14.15 26.57 11.69
N THR A 241 -15.45 26.50 11.37
CA THR A 241 -16.54 27.12 12.11
C THR A 241 -17.57 26.05 12.53
N GLU A 242 -18.72 26.45 13.07
CA GLU A 242 -19.78 25.50 13.42
C GLU A 242 -20.41 24.80 12.22
N ASN A 243 -20.40 25.43 11.03
CA ASN A 243 -21.08 24.92 9.85
C ASN A 243 -20.24 25.01 8.56
N SER A 244 -18.92 25.22 8.68
CA SER A 244 -18.01 25.29 7.53
C SER A 244 -16.60 24.89 7.91
N PHE A 245 -15.83 24.43 6.94
CA PHE A 245 -14.37 24.22 7.02
C PHE A 245 -13.77 24.11 5.63
N ASP A 246 -12.46 24.29 5.57
CA ASP A 246 -11.64 23.98 4.40
C ASP A 246 -10.88 22.70 4.64
N ILE A 247 -10.76 21.85 3.61
CA ILE A 247 -9.81 20.75 3.55
C ILE A 247 -8.70 21.16 2.61
N LEU A 248 -7.45 21.00 3.07
CA LEU A 248 -6.25 21.19 2.28
C LEU A 248 -5.46 19.90 2.23
N TRP A 249 -4.71 19.74 1.15
CA TRP A 249 -3.82 18.60 0.96
C TRP A 249 -2.59 19.01 0.18
N ASP A 250 -1.54 18.19 0.25
CA ASP A 250 -0.38 18.30 -0.59
C ASP A 250 -0.49 17.26 -1.71
N GLY A 251 0.09 17.56 -2.85
CA GLY A 251 0.05 16.71 -4.04
C GLY A 251 0.74 17.40 -5.20
N THR A 252 0.92 16.71 -6.33
CA THR A 252 1.60 17.27 -7.50
C THR A 252 0.75 18.35 -8.17
N ASP A 253 1.40 19.41 -8.64
CA ASP A 253 0.77 20.46 -9.43
C ASP A 253 0.32 19.91 -10.81
N GLY A 254 -0.78 20.45 -11.31
CA GLY A 254 -1.35 20.04 -12.60
C GLY A 254 -2.36 18.90 -12.52
N ASN A 255 -2.57 18.30 -11.34
CA ASN A 255 -3.61 17.31 -11.12
C ASN A 255 -4.98 17.95 -10.92
N THR A 256 -6.03 17.19 -11.20
CA THR A 256 -7.39 17.52 -10.77
C THR A 256 -7.81 16.58 -9.65
N TRP A 257 -8.50 17.13 -8.67
CA TRP A 257 -8.88 16.44 -7.45
C TRP A 257 -10.39 16.36 -7.29
N SER A 258 -10.85 15.38 -6.57
CA SER A 258 -12.24 15.29 -6.12
C SER A 258 -12.28 15.02 -4.62
N VAL A 259 -13.13 15.74 -3.91
CA VAL A 259 -13.33 15.57 -2.47
C VAL A 259 -14.76 15.19 -2.21
N GLU A 260 -14.97 14.11 -1.50
CA GLU A 260 -16.29 13.69 -1.03
C GLU A 260 -16.35 13.90 0.49
N LEU A 261 -17.37 14.60 0.94
CA LEU A 261 -17.69 14.76 2.35
C LEU A 261 -18.80 13.79 2.70
N SER A 262 -18.57 12.96 3.69
CA SER A 262 -19.59 12.05 4.20
C SER A 262 -19.78 12.16 5.70
N ALA A 263 -21.01 11.92 6.16
CA ALA A 263 -21.39 11.84 7.56
C ALA A 263 -22.18 10.55 7.81
N ASN A 264 -21.79 9.77 8.82
CA ASN A 264 -22.44 8.50 9.15
C ASN A 264 -22.53 7.52 7.94
N GLY A 265 -21.50 7.53 7.08
CA GLY A 265 -21.47 6.69 5.88
C GLY A 265 -22.33 7.17 4.70
N GLN A 266 -22.98 8.33 4.83
CA GLN A 266 -23.74 8.95 3.74
C GLN A 266 -22.99 10.15 3.17
N VAL A 267 -22.94 10.25 1.84
CA VAL A 267 -22.35 11.40 1.16
C VAL A 267 -23.19 12.64 1.41
N VAL A 268 -22.55 13.69 1.90
CA VAL A 268 -23.18 14.99 2.21
C VAL A 268 -22.93 15.99 1.10
N ASP A 269 -21.69 16.05 0.60
CA ASP A 269 -21.30 16.95 -0.49
C ASP A 269 -20.12 16.35 -1.27
N THR A 270 -19.98 16.74 -2.54
CA THR A 270 -18.88 16.32 -3.41
C THR A 270 -18.37 17.50 -4.22
N LYS A 271 -17.08 17.76 -4.15
CA LYS A 271 -16.37 18.72 -5.00
C LYS A 271 -15.53 17.95 -6.02
N THR A 272 -15.66 18.27 -7.28
CA THR A 272 -14.93 17.59 -8.38
C THR A 272 -14.17 18.58 -9.24
N ARG A 273 -13.15 18.08 -9.98
CA ARG A 273 -12.33 18.86 -10.90
C ARG A 273 -11.63 20.04 -10.23
N LEU A 274 -11.26 19.90 -8.98
CA LEU A 274 -10.49 20.90 -8.26
C LEU A 274 -9.07 20.94 -8.81
N THR A 275 -8.62 22.11 -9.21
CA THR A 275 -7.23 22.37 -9.67
C THR A 275 -6.37 22.92 -8.54
N GLU A 276 -7.00 23.43 -7.50
CA GLU A 276 -6.35 23.85 -6.26
C GLU A 276 -6.32 22.66 -5.27
N LYS A 277 -5.32 22.63 -4.43
CA LYS A 277 -5.16 21.61 -3.37
C LYS A 277 -5.99 21.98 -2.13
N LYS A 278 -7.21 22.41 -2.38
CA LYS A 278 -8.16 22.92 -1.38
C LYS A 278 -9.60 22.66 -1.80
N ALA A 279 -10.44 22.31 -0.83
CA ALA A 279 -11.89 22.23 -0.98
C ALA A 279 -12.57 22.92 0.21
N SER A 280 -13.51 23.81 -0.07
CA SER A 280 -14.28 24.53 0.96
C SER A 280 -15.68 23.94 1.06
N PHE A 281 -16.11 23.67 2.27
CA PHE A 281 -17.45 23.17 2.61
C PHE A 281 -18.12 24.18 3.54
N SER A 282 -19.36 24.52 3.23
CA SER A 282 -20.15 25.48 4.00
C SER A 282 -21.62 25.05 4.06
N ASN A 283 -22.41 25.68 4.91
CA ASN A 283 -23.82 25.35 5.16
C ASN A 283 -24.03 23.89 5.61
N LEU A 284 -23.11 23.41 6.43
CA LEU A 284 -23.18 22.07 7.01
C LEU A 284 -24.15 22.10 8.20
N ASP A 285 -25.22 21.32 8.11
CA ASP A 285 -26.16 21.19 9.23
C ASP A 285 -25.55 20.32 10.33
N LYS A 286 -25.61 20.78 11.57
CA LYS A 286 -25.40 19.90 12.72
C LYS A 286 -26.53 18.88 12.70
N LYS A 287 -26.24 17.65 12.29
CA LYS A 287 -27.12 16.51 12.58
C LYS A 287 -26.68 15.94 13.93
N ASP A 288 -27.57 16.03 14.89
CA ASP A 288 -27.46 15.44 16.24
C ASP A 288 -27.24 13.94 16.18
#